data_c027869e7d2bd0b0352efda421baa55a
#
_entry.id   c027869e7d2bd0b0352efda421baa55a
#
_cell.length_a   1.000
_cell.length_b   1.000
_cell.length_c   1.000
_cell.angle_alpha   90.00
_cell.angle_beta   90.00
_cell.angle_gamma   90.00
#
_symmetry.space_group_name_H-M   'P 1'
#
loop_
_entity.id
_entity.type
_entity.pdbx_description
1 polymer ?
#
loop_
_entity_poly.entity_id
_entity_poly.type
_entity_poly.pdbx_seq_one_letter_code
_entity_poly.pdbx_strand_id
1 'polypeptide(L)'
;YKRQACGVSFRLLGAAETEIKSTKPVIAVLAVRTGCGKSQTSRKIVEVLTAAGKKVVAVRHPMPYGDLVKQKVQRFATYADLKKHKCTIEEIEEYEPHVARGGVIYAGVDYEAILREAEKEADVILWDGGNNDFSFYKADVTFTVVDPHRPGHEMKYYPGNTSLRLADAVVINKIDSADNAGINTVRDNIRKVNPSAAIIEAASPVTVEHPEMIRGKRVLVVEDGPTLTHGEMKYGAGVVAAQKLGAKELVDPRPYTVKSISATFEKYPNIGV
;
A
#
# COMPACT_ATOMS: atom_id res chain seq x y z
N TYR A 1 23.66 -14.26 -12.75
CA TYR A 1 24.81 -14.65 -13.59
C TYR A 1 26.01 -15.10 -12.75
N LYS A 2 26.51 -14.31 -11.74
CA LYS A 2 27.69 -14.68 -10.92
C LYS A 2 27.53 -16.04 -10.20
N ARG A 3 26.34 -16.30 -9.64
CA ARG A 3 26.08 -17.57 -8.92
C ARG A 3 26.07 -18.78 -9.85
N GLN A 4 25.52 -18.63 -11.06
CA GLN A 4 25.54 -19.71 -12.06
C GLN A 4 26.96 -20.02 -12.52
N ALA A 5 27.83 -19.01 -12.67
CA ALA A 5 29.24 -19.19 -12.96
C ALA A 5 30.00 -19.99 -11.87
N CYS A 6 29.49 -19.97 -10.63
CA CYS A 6 30.00 -20.79 -9.52
C CYS A 6 29.31 -22.15 -9.39
N GLY A 7 28.52 -22.58 -10.38
CA GLY A 7 27.80 -23.86 -10.34
C GLY A 7 26.60 -23.89 -9.41
N VAL A 8 26.11 -22.73 -8.93
CA VAL A 8 24.98 -22.63 -8.02
C VAL A 8 23.69 -22.48 -8.80
N SER A 9 22.68 -23.32 -8.51
CA SER A 9 21.35 -23.20 -9.07
C SER A 9 20.60 -22.01 -8.45
N PHE A 10 19.73 -21.39 -9.25
CA PHE A 10 18.81 -20.35 -8.81
C PHE A 10 17.38 -20.76 -9.13
N ARG A 11 16.50 -20.68 -8.12
CA ARG A 11 15.08 -20.96 -8.28
C ARG A 11 14.28 -19.80 -7.72
N LEU A 12 13.30 -19.30 -8.48
CA LEU A 12 12.30 -18.37 -8.04
C LEU A 12 11.05 -19.18 -7.67
N LEU A 13 10.58 -19.04 -6.42
CA LEU A 13 9.39 -19.76 -5.94
C LEU A 13 8.13 -19.11 -6.53
N GLY A 14 7.17 -19.96 -6.93
CA GLY A 14 5.83 -19.50 -7.27
C GLY A 14 5.00 -19.21 -6.01
N ALA A 15 3.96 -18.39 -6.13
CA ALA A 15 3.10 -18.03 -5.01
C ALA A 15 2.52 -19.26 -4.29
N ALA A 16 2.00 -20.24 -5.05
CA ALA A 16 1.43 -21.46 -4.50
C ALA A 16 2.41 -22.34 -3.69
N GLU A 17 3.72 -22.15 -3.83
CA GLU A 17 4.73 -22.90 -3.08
C GLU A 17 4.97 -22.33 -1.67
N THR A 18 4.51 -21.10 -1.42
CA THR A 18 4.70 -20.39 -0.14
C THR A 18 3.41 -20.12 0.61
N GLU A 19 2.27 -20.43 0.01
CA GLU A 19 0.95 -20.17 0.59
C GLU A 19 0.61 -21.13 1.75
N ILE A 20 0.15 -20.54 2.85
CA ILE A 20 -0.41 -21.25 4.00
C ILE A 20 -1.94 -21.20 3.92
N LYS A 21 -2.60 -22.33 4.10
CA LYS A 21 -4.06 -22.40 4.09
C LYS A 21 -4.64 -21.93 5.43
N SER A 22 -5.64 -21.07 5.34
CA SER A 22 -6.46 -20.61 6.46
C SER A 22 -7.72 -21.48 6.62
N THR A 23 -8.24 -21.56 7.84
CA THR A 23 -9.59 -22.08 8.15
C THR A 23 -10.67 -21.03 7.98
N LYS A 24 -10.29 -19.76 7.82
CA LYS A 24 -11.18 -18.63 7.59
C LYS A 24 -10.99 -18.11 6.16
N PRO A 25 -12.00 -17.46 5.56
CA PRO A 25 -11.84 -16.79 4.29
C PRO A 25 -10.70 -15.76 4.33
N VAL A 26 -9.91 -15.71 3.28
CA VAL A 26 -8.78 -14.80 3.12
C VAL A 26 -8.99 -13.87 1.94
N ILE A 27 -8.88 -12.59 2.17
CA ILE A 27 -8.82 -11.56 1.12
C ILE A 27 -7.40 -10.99 1.10
N ALA A 28 -6.74 -11.01 -0.07
CA ALA A 28 -5.45 -10.37 -0.25
C ALA A 28 -5.60 -9.05 -0.98
N VAL A 29 -4.93 -8.01 -0.49
CA VAL A 29 -4.83 -6.70 -1.17
C VAL A 29 -3.37 -6.42 -1.46
N LEU A 30 -3.05 -6.34 -2.73
CA LEU A 30 -1.71 -6.13 -3.27
C LEU A 30 -1.68 -4.85 -4.12
N ALA A 31 -0.52 -4.39 -4.48
CA ALA A 31 -0.37 -3.27 -5.41
C ALA A 31 0.78 -3.50 -6.37
N VAL A 32 0.69 -2.90 -7.55
CA VAL A 32 1.76 -2.99 -8.56
C VAL A 32 2.94 -2.07 -8.26
N ARG A 33 2.72 -1.01 -7.48
CA ARG A 33 3.74 -0.03 -7.04
C ARG A 33 3.35 0.68 -5.75
N THR A 34 4.35 1.22 -5.07
CA THR A 34 4.15 2.19 -3.97
C THR A 34 3.34 3.38 -4.46
N GLY A 35 2.43 3.87 -3.63
CA GLY A 35 1.59 5.03 -3.93
C GLY A 35 0.36 4.73 -4.82
N CYS A 36 0.08 3.47 -5.19
CA CYS A 36 -1.14 3.12 -5.95
C CYS A 36 -2.44 3.29 -5.13
N GLY A 37 -2.35 3.34 -3.79
CA GLY A 37 -3.52 3.44 -2.91
C GLY A 37 -3.97 2.13 -2.29
N LYS A 38 -3.05 1.15 -2.16
CA LYS A 38 -3.30 -0.15 -1.53
C LYS A 38 -3.91 -0.01 -0.12
N SER A 39 -3.27 0.74 0.75
CA SER A 39 -3.72 0.90 2.15
C SER A 39 -5.11 1.52 2.27
N GLN A 40 -5.48 2.42 1.34
CA GLN A 40 -6.84 2.96 1.26
C GLN A 40 -7.84 1.89 0.82
N THR A 41 -7.47 1.07 -0.16
CA THR A 41 -8.29 -0.06 -0.63
C THR A 41 -8.49 -1.10 0.48
N SER A 42 -7.42 -1.47 1.20
CA SER A 42 -7.49 -2.38 2.35
C SER A 42 -8.47 -1.86 3.40
N ARG A 43 -8.35 -0.58 3.77
CA ARG A 43 -9.25 0.05 4.74
C ARG A 43 -10.71 0.09 4.28
N LYS A 44 -10.94 0.32 2.97
CA LYS A 44 -12.30 0.31 2.41
C LYS A 44 -12.92 -1.09 2.43
N ILE A 45 -12.14 -2.12 2.15
CA ILE A 45 -12.59 -3.52 2.26
C ILE A 45 -12.94 -3.86 3.71
N VAL A 46 -12.09 -3.48 4.67
CA VAL A 46 -12.38 -3.66 6.11
C VAL A 46 -13.69 -2.96 6.49
N GLU A 47 -13.89 -1.72 6.06
CA GLU A 47 -15.12 -0.94 6.33
C GLU A 47 -16.37 -1.67 5.79
N VAL A 48 -16.33 -2.12 4.53
CA VAL A 48 -17.45 -2.82 3.88
C VAL A 48 -17.79 -4.12 4.61
N LEU A 49 -16.78 -4.91 4.96
CA LEU A 49 -16.98 -6.19 5.66
C LEU A 49 -17.49 -5.97 7.10
N THR A 50 -16.96 -4.96 7.78
CA THR A 50 -17.40 -4.60 9.14
C THR A 50 -18.85 -4.11 9.12
N ALA A 51 -19.24 -3.31 8.13
CA ALA A 51 -20.64 -2.90 7.94
C ALA A 51 -21.56 -4.08 7.64
N ALA A 52 -21.04 -5.16 7.05
CA ALA A 52 -21.73 -6.43 6.85
C ALA A 52 -21.70 -7.35 8.09
N GLY A 53 -21.26 -6.85 9.25
CA GLY A 53 -21.23 -7.57 10.53
C GLY A 53 -20.10 -8.59 10.65
N LYS A 54 -19.04 -8.50 9.82
CA LYS A 54 -17.89 -9.41 9.87
C LYS A 54 -16.78 -8.83 10.73
N LYS A 55 -16.17 -9.67 11.55
CA LYS A 55 -14.92 -9.35 12.25
C LYS A 55 -13.74 -9.58 11.30
N VAL A 56 -13.10 -8.50 10.88
CA VAL A 56 -11.93 -8.55 9.99
C VAL A 56 -10.67 -8.37 10.81
N VAL A 57 -9.72 -9.28 10.62
CA VAL A 57 -8.37 -9.16 11.18
C VAL A 57 -7.40 -8.97 10.03
N ALA A 58 -6.68 -7.86 10.04
CA ALA A 58 -5.63 -7.59 9.07
C ALA A 58 -4.33 -8.29 9.47
N VAL A 59 -3.57 -8.73 8.50
CA VAL A 59 -2.20 -9.25 8.68
C VAL A 59 -1.29 -8.56 7.68
N ARG A 60 -0.15 -8.10 8.18
CA ARG A 60 0.87 -7.44 7.37
C ARG A 60 2.24 -8.06 7.59
N HIS A 61 3.09 -7.99 6.58
CA HIS A 61 4.49 -8.37 6.73
C HIS A 61 5.19 -7.45 7.75
N PRO A 62 6.16 -7.96 8.52
CA PRO A 62 6.90 -7.14 9.48
C PRO A 62 7.87 -6.21 8.78
N MET A 63 8.19 -5.10 9.45
CA MET A 63 9.36 -4.33 9.11
C MET A 63 10.56 -4.84 9.92
N PRO A 64 11.72 -5.15 9.31
CA PRO A 64 12.81 -5.86 9.98
C PRO A 64 13.72 -4.90 10.75
N TYR A 65 13.15 -3.99 11.54
CA TYR A 65 13.90 -2.96 12.26
C TYR A 65 14.20 -3.33 13.73
N GLY A 66 13.64 -4.42 14.24
CA GLY A 66 13.73 -4.80 15.62
C GLY A 66 14.34 -6.17 15.84
N ASP A 67 14.13 -6.70 17.05
CA ASP A 67 14.47 -8.06 17.44
C ASP A 67 13.44 -9.03 16.85
N LEU A 68 13.78 -9.70 15.77
CA LEU A 68 12.88 -10.59 15.03
C LEU A 68 12.36 -11.75 15.88
N VAL A 69 13.09 -12.20 16.90
CA VAL A 69 12.63 -13.23 17.83
C VAL A 69 11.46 -12.73 18.68
N LYS A 70 11.53 -11.47 19.11
CA LYS A 70 10.44 -10.82 19.86
C LYS A 70 9.28 -10.41 18.95
N GLN A 71 9.57 -10.22 17.67
CA GLN A 71 8.58 -9.91 16.65
C GLN A 71 7.97 -11.16 15.98
N LYS A 72 8.05 -12.31 16.63
CA LYS A 72 7.52 -13.56 16.07
C LYS A 72 6.04 -13.44 15.74
N VAL A 73 5.22 -13.00 16.70
CA VAL A 73 3.78 -12.70 16.57
C VAL A 73 3.48 -11.45 17.38
N GLN A 74 2.99 -10.41 16.72
CA GLN A 74 2.59 -9.17 17.36
C GLN A 74 1.14 -8.87 16.99
N ARG A 75 0.33 -8.52 17.99
CA ARG A 75 -1.08 -8.14 17.85
C ARG A 75 -1.27 -6.70 18.28
N PHE A 76 -1.96 -5.94 17.45
CA PHE A 76 -2.25 -4.54 17.68
C PHE A 76 -3.76 -4.31 17.58
N ALA A 77 -4.37 -3.91 18.68
CA ALA A 77 -5.79 -3.53 18.77
C ALA A 77 -5.96 -2.18 19.46
N THR A 78 -4.92 -1.69 20.13
CA THR A 78 -4.94 -0.45 20.90
C THR A 78 -3.64 0.34 20.68
N TYR A 79 -3.67 1.64 20.95
CA TYR A 79 -2.45 2.48 20.97
C TYR A 79 -1.42 2.01 22.01
N ALA A 80 -1.88 1.35 23.09
CA ALA A 80 -0.97 0.77 24.08
C ALA A 80 -0.14 -0.38 23.50
N ASP A 81 -0.71 -1.16 22.54
CA ASP A 81 0.01 -2.24 21.87
C ASP A 81 1.15 -1.68 21.00
N LEU A 82 0.92 -0.58 20.27
CA LEU A 82 1.97 0.08 19.48
C LEU A 82 3.16 0.51 20.36
N LYS A 83 2.87 1.09 21.52
CA LYS A 83 3.90 1.48 22.51
C LYS A 83 4.60 0.26 23.12
N LYS A 84 3.84 -0.78 23.50
CA LYS A 84 4.36 -2.03 24.09
C LYS A 84 5.37 -2.69 23.16
N HIS A 85 5.07 -2.75 21.88
CA HIS A 85 5.93 -3.37 20.87
C HIS A 85 7.03 -2.43 20.35
N LYS A 86 7.08 -1.17 20.82
CA LYS A 86 8.09 -0.16 20.44
C LYS A 86 8.15 0.04 18.92
N CYS A 87 6.97 0.14 18.31
CA CYS A 87 6.86 0.32 16.87
C CYS A 87 7.62 1.56 16.40
N THR A 88 8.27 1.44 15.25
CA THR A 88 8.87 2.58 14.54
C THR A 88 7.78 3.49 13.97
N ILE A 89 8.15 4.65 13.47
CA ILE A 89 7.21 5.59 12.84
C ILE A 89 6.54 4.92 11.64
N GLU A 90 7.30 4.20 10.83
CA GLU A 90 6.82 3.49 9.65
C GLU A 90 5.85 2.36 10.01
N GLU A 91 6.12 1.63 11.08
CA GLU A 91 5.20 0.60 11.59
C GLU A 91 3.91 1.22 12.13
N ILE A 92 4.00 2.36 12.84
CA ILE A 92 2.83 3.09 13.33
C ILE A 92 1.97 3.58 12.16
N GLU A 93 2.57 4.16 11.13
CA GLU A 93 1.86 4.64 9.93
C GLU A 93 1.00 3.54 9.29
N GLU A 94 1.47 2.30 9.33
CA GLU A 94 0.77 1.16 8.73
C GLU A 94 -0.27 0.53 9.68
N TYR A 95 0.00 0.49 11.00
CA TYR A 95 -0.87 -0.22 11.95
C TYR A 95 -1.93 0.69 12.59
N GLU A 96 -1.58 1.94 12.88
CA GLU A 96 -2.47 2.91 13.52
C GLU A 96 -3.81 3.09 12.78
N PRO A 97 -3.88 3.17 11.44
CA PRO A 97 -5.15 3.32 10.74
C PRO A 97 -6.16 2.18 10.97
N HIS A 98 -5.68 0.96 11.25
CA HIS A 98 -6.54 -0.16 11.64
C HIS A 98 -7.01 0.00 13.10
N VAL A 99 -6.09 0.29 14.00
CA VAL A 99 -6.35 0.48 15.45
C VAL A 99 -7.31 1.65 15.69
N ALA A 100 -7.10 2.78 15.02
CA ALA A 100 -7.94 3.98 15.13
C ALA A 100 -9.41 3.74 14.75
N ARG A 101 -9.67 2.72 13.93
CA ARG A 101 -11.03 2.30 13.52
C ARG A 101 -11.59 1.16 14.37
N GLY A 102 -10.94 0.81 15.48
CA GLY A 102 -11.33 -0.32 16.33
C GLY A 102 -11.06 -1.69 15.72
N GLY A 103 -10.25 -1.75 14.67
CA GLY A 103 -9.80 -2.99 14.03
C GLY A 103 -8.63 -3.65 14.74
N VAL A 104 -8.31 -4.86 14.32
CA VAL A 104 -7.15 -5.63 14.79
C VAL A 104 -6.22 -5.88 13.61
N ILE A 105 -4.93 -5.67 13.84
CA ILE A 105 -3.88 -6.01 12.88
C ILE A 105 -2.80 -6.83 13.56
N TYR A 106 -2.33 -7.85 12.86
CA TYR A 106 -1.16 -8.64 13.24
C TYR A 106 0.01 -8.34 12.31
N ALA A 107 1.20 -8.34 12.88
CA ALA A 107 2.45 -8.35 12.13
C ALA A 107 3.47 -9.25 12.82
N GLY A 108 4.48 -9.68 12.10
CA GLY A 108 5.55 -10.49 12.66
C GLY A 108 6.17 -11.43 11.63
N VAL A 109 7.14 -12.22 12.07
CA VAL A 109 7.98 -13.04 11.18
C VAL A 109 7.52 -14.48 11.02
N ASP A 110 6.64 -14.97 11.89
CA ASP A 110 6.08 -16.33 11.80
C ASP A 110 4.64 -16.27 11.29
N TYR A 111 4.50 -16.31 9.97
CA TYR A 111 3.19 -16.18 9.33
C TYR A 111 2.20 -17.28 9.68
N GLU A 112 2.67 -18.51 9.94
CA GLU A 112 1.77 -19.57 10.36
C GLU A 112 1.26 -19.33 11.77
N ALA A 113 2.13 -19.00 12.71
CA ALA A 113 1.72 -18.69 14.08
C ALA A 113 0.77 -17.48 14.13
N ILE A 114 1.05 -16.43 13.34
CA ILE A 114 0.17 -15.26 13.20
C ILE A 114 -1.21 -15.70 12.70
N LEU A 115 -1.26 -16.51 11.64
CA LEU A 115 -2.52 -16.97 11.06
C LEU A 115 -3.37 -17.71 12.09
N ARG A 116 -2.75 -18.64 12.85
CA ARG A 116 -3.47 -19.41 13.86
C ARG A 116 -4.01 -18.56 15.01
N GLU A 117 -3.32 -17.48 15.38
CA GLU A 117 -3.84 -16.53 16.35
C GLU A 117 -4.98 -15.66 15.77
N ALA A 118 -4.81 -15.13 14.54
CA ALA A 118 -5.81 -14.33 13.88
C ALA A 118 -7.13 -15.10 13.64
N GLU A 119 -7.05 -16.39 13.28
CA GLU A 119 -8.22 -17.28 13.07
C GLU A 119 -9.12 -17.41 14.30
N LYS A 120 -8.58 -17.23 15.51
CA LYS A 120 -9.35 -17.36 16.76
C LYS A 120 -10.34 -16.23 16.97
N GLU A 121 -10.08 -15.06 16.38
CA GLU A 121 -10.90 -13.87 16.58
C GLU A 121 -11.52 -13.30 15.28
N ALA A 122 -11.12 -13.78 14.11
CA ALA A 122 -11.59 -13.30 12.82
C ALA A 122 -12.74 -14.12 12.24
N ASP A 123 -13.64 -13.46 11.52
CA ASP A 123 -14.53 -14.08 10.54
C ASP A 123 -13.86 -14.09 9.15
N VAL A 124 -13.04 -13.06 8.86
CA VAL A 124 -12.30 -12.88 7.60
C VAL A 124 -10.89 -12.40 7.91
N ILE A 125 -9.89 -13.00 7.28
CA ILE A 125 -8.50 -12.55 7.32
C ILE A 125 -8.26 -11.64 6.13
N LEU A 126 -7.71 -10.45 6.36
CA LEU A 126 -7.25 -9.55 5.32
C LEU A 126 -5.71 -9.57 5.27
N TRP A 127 -5.14 -10.11 4.21
CA TRP A 127 -3.73 -9.89 3.92
C TRP A 127 -3.55 -8.48 3.36
N ASP A 128 -3.03 -7.58 4.20
CA ASP A 128 -2.66 -6.22 3.79
C ASP A 128 -1.21 -6.24 3.30
N GLY A 129 -1.02 -6.75 2.07
CA GLY A 129 0.29 -6.99 1.48
C GLY A 129 1.05 -5.71 1.11
N GLY A 130 2.24 -5.92 0.62
CA GLY A 130 3.07 -4.86 0.05
C GLY A 130 2.88 -4.68 -1.46
N ASN A 131 3.83 -4.00 -2.05
CA ASN A 131 4.03 -3.95 -3.51
C ASN A 131 5.25 -4.79 -3.94
N ASN A 132 5.87 -5.48 -3.00
CA ASN A 132 7.12 -6.24 -3.15
C ASN A 132 6.99 -7.69 -2.64
N ASP A 133 5.79 -8.14 -2.37
CA ASP A 133 5.48 -9.51 -1.93
C ASP A 133 4.18 -10.03 -2.57
N PHE A 134 3.99 -11.35 -2.44
CA PHE A 134 2.70 -12.02 -2.65
C PHE A 134 2.03 -12.26 -1.31
N SER A 135 0.77 -12.67 -1.33
CA SER A 135 0.15 -13.21 -0.12
C SER A 135 0.87 -14.50 0.31
N PHE A 136 1.25 -14.58 1.59
CA PHE A 136 1.71 -15.86 2.19
C PHE A 136 0.55 -16.72 2.66
N TYR A 137 -0.67 -16.19 2.62
CA TYR A 137 -1.88 -16.96 2.85
C TYR A 137 -2.58 -17.22 1.53
N LYS A 138 -3.08 -18.45 1.36
CA LYS A 138 -3.88 -18.78 0.18
C LYS A 138 -5.14 -17.92 0.22
N ALA A 139 -5.22 -16.94 -0.66
CA ALA A 139 -6.37 -16.06 -0.75
C ALA A 139 -7.53 -16.75 -1.48
N ASP A 140 -8.75 -16.45 -1.01
CA ASP A 140 -9.99 -16.79 -1.71
C ASP A 140 -10.34 -15.72 -2.73
N VAL A 141 -9.93 -14.46 -2.46
CA VAL A 141 -10.06 -13.32 -3.37
C VAL A 141 -8.82 -12.45 -3.28
N THR A 142 -8.21 -12.15 -4.41
CA THR A 142 -7.04 -11.28 -4.53
C THR A 142 -7.41 -10.00 -5.26
N PHE A 143 -7.24 -8.86 -4.60
CA PHE A 143 -7.31 -7.53 -5.19
C PHE A 143 -5.92 -7.03 -5.51
N THR A 144 -5.73 -6.48 -6.71
CA THR A 144 -4.48 -5.77 -7.07
C THR A 144 -4.79 -4.34 -7.47
N VAL A 145 -4.15 -3.38 -6.81
CA VAL A 145 -4.37 -1.95 -7.04
C VAL A 145 -3.36 -1.42 -8.04
N VAL A 146 -3.85 -0.70 -9.03
CA VAL A 146 -3.07 -0.06 -10.11
C VAL A 146 -3.33 1.45 -10.13
N ASP A 147 -2.41 2.21 -10.74
CA ASP A 147 -2.42 3.68 -10.72
C ASP A 147 -2.37 4.24 -12.15
N PRO A 148 -3.46 4.82 -12.66
CA PRO A 148 -3.53 5.36 -14.00
C PRO A 148 -2.71 6.64 -14.22
N HIS A 149 -2.18 7.27 -13.18
CA HIS A 149 -1.17 8.34 -13.32
C HIS A 149 0.19 7.81 -13.79
N ARG A 150 0.40 6.49 -13.74
CA ARG A 150 1.64 5.84 -14.14
C ARG A 150 1.35 4.63 -15.04
N PRO A 151 0.65 4.84 -16.18
CA PRO A 151 0.26 3.75 -17.06
C PRO A 151 1.48 2.99 -17.58
N GLY A 152 1.40 1.67 -17.59
CA GLY A 152 2.49 0.77 -17.95
C GLY A 152 3.37 0.31 -16.78
N HIS A 153 3.29 0.95 -15.61
CA HIS A 153 4.03 0.48 -14.42
C HIS A 153 3.54 -0.89 -13.94
N GLU A 154 2.25 -1.18 -14.10
CA GLU A 154 1.65 -2.47 -13.79
C GLU A 154 2.21 -3.63 -14.62
N MET A 155 2.87 -3.30 -15.75
CA MET A 155 3.48 -4.27 -16.67
C MET A 155 4.97 -4.46 -16.45
N LYS A 156 5.66 -3.52 -15.79
CA LYS A 156 7.13 -3.43 -15.78
C LYS A 156 7.78 -4.00 -14.54
N TYR A 157 7.15 -3.94 -13.39
CA TYR A 157 7.80 -4.17 -12.10
C TYR A 157 7.43 -5.53 -11.51
N TYR A 158 8.45 -6.25 -11.02
CA TYR A 158 8.28 -7.46 -10.24
C TYR A 158 8.23 -7.10 -8.74
N PRO A 159 7.36 -7.72 -7.93
CA PRO A 159 6.34 -8.72 -8.27
C PRO A 159 4.99 -8.14 -8.72
N GLY A 160 4.85 -6.81 -8.86
CA GLY A 160 3.58 -6.15 -9.18
C GLY A 160 2.91 -6.69 -10.45
N ASN A 161 3.69 -6.99 -11.51
CA ASN A 161 3.14 -7.62 -12.70
C ASN A 161 2.62 -9.03 -12.42
N THR A 162 3.26 -9.78 -11.54
CA THR A 162 2.77 -11.11 -11.13
C THR A 162 1.50 -10.98 -10.31
N SER A 163 1.45 -10.02 -9.37
CA SER A 163 0.24 -9.73 -8.59
C SER A 163 -0.95 -9.35 -9.49
N LEU A 164 -0.70 -8.58 -10.57
CA LEU A 164 -1.72 -8.25 -11.56
C LEU A 164 -2.27 -9.50 -12.27
N ARG A 165 -1.41 -10.46 -12.61
CA ARG A 165 -1.80 -11.71 -13.29
C ARG A 165 -2.55 -12.68 -12.39
N LEU A 166 -2.31 -12.63 -11.08
CA LEU A 166 -2.95 -13.47 -10.08
C LEU A 166 -4.25 -12.86 -9.52
N ALA A 167 -4.56 -11.60 -9.85
CA ALA A 167 -5.71 -10.91 -9.30
C ALA A 167 -7.04 -11.48 -9.78
N ASP A 168 -7.99 -11.68 -8.87
CA ASP A 168 -9.40 -11.92 -9.18
C ASP A 168 -10.10 -10.60 -9.53
N ALA A 169 -9.69 -9.51 -8.88
CA ALA A 169 -10.17 -8.17 -9.16
C ALA A 169 -9.01 -7.15 -9.19
N VAL A 170 -9.07 -6.24 -10.16
CA VAL A 170 -8.10 -5.15 -10.27
C VAL A 170 -8.78 -3.82 -10.02
N VAL A 171 -8.26 -3.06 -9.06
CA VAL A 171 -8.75 -1.74 -8.73
C VAL A 171 -7.93 -0.69 -9.48
N ILE A 172 -8.53 -0.06 -10.48
CA ILE A 172 -7.97 1.15 -11.11
C ILE A 172 -8.33 2.31 -10.17
N ASN A 173 -7.38 2.71 -9.36
CA ASN A 173 -7.60 3.73 -8.34
C ASN A 173 -7.36 5.15 -8.89
N LYS A 174 -7.78 6.18 -8.16
CA LYS A 174 -7.57 7.61 -8.49
C LYS A 174 -8.16 8.05 -9.84
N ILE A 175 -9.26 7.44 -10.29
CA ILE A 175 -9.91 7.82 -11.55
C ILE A 175 -10.43 9.25 -11.54
N ASP A 176 -10.64 9.84 -10.36
CA ASP A 176 -11.10 11.21 -10.15
C ASP A 176 -10.04 12.28 -10.42
N SER A 177 -8.77 11.87 -10.54
CA SER A 177 -7.63 12.76 -10.75
C SER A 177 -6.75 12.39 -11.94
N ALA A 178 -6.89 11.17 -12.48
CA ALA A 178 -6.16 10.72 -13.66
C ALA A 178 -6.86 11.15 -14.96
N ASP A 179 -6.10 11.22 -16.04
CA ASP A 179 -6.66 11.46 -17.36
C ASP A 179 -7.26 10.18 -17.95
N ASN A 180 -8.20 10.35 -18.90
CA ASN A 180 -8.88 9.25 -19.56
C ASN A 180 -7.93 8.36 -20.38
N ALA A 181 -6.84 8.89 -20.92
CA ALA A 181 -5.86 8.14 -21.70
C ALA A 181 -5.10 7.17 -20.81
N GLY A 182 -4.67 7.62 -19.64
CA GLY A 182 -4.03 6.77 -18.62
C GLY A 182 -4.96 5.67 -18.11
N ILE A 183 -6.22 6.00 -17.80
CA ILE A 183 -7.24 5.02 -17.37
C ILE A 183 -7.45 3.94 -18.46
N ASN A 184 -7.63 4.36 -19.70
CA ASN A 184 -7.83 3.43 -20.82
C ASN A 184 -6.61 2.53 -21.05
N THR A 185 -5.40 3.11 -21.03
CA THR A 185 -4.15 2.35 -21.18
C THR A 185 -4.02 1.26 -20.10
N VAL A 186 -4.29 1.60 -18.86
CA VAL A 186 -4.25 0.63 -17.74
C VAL A 186 -5.32 -0.45 -17.93
N ARG A 187 -6.54 -0.07 -18.32
CA ARG A 187 -7.62 -1.03 -18.58
C ARG A 187 -7.25 -2.02 -19.70
N ASP A 188 -6.65 -1.53 -20.80
CA ASP A 188 -6.21 -2.36 -21.91
C ASP A 188 -5.08 -3.31 -21.49
N ASN A 189 -4.13 -2.82 -20.69
CA ASN A 189 -3.05 -3.64 -20.14
C ASN A 189 -3.59 -4.75 -19.24
N ILE A 190 -4.58 -4.46 -18.38
CA ILE A 190 -5.24 -5.47 -17.53
C ILE A 190 -5.87 -6.53 -18.44
N ARG A 191 -6.69 -6.14 -19.41
CA ARG A 191 -7.38 -7.07 -20.32
C ARG A 191 -6.40 -7.95 -21.10
N LYS A 192 -5.23 -7.40 -21.46
CA LYS A 192 -4.18 -8.13 -22.19
C LYS A 192 -3.55 -9.25 -21.35
N VAL A 193 -3.34 -9.05 -20.05
CA VAL A 193 -2.57 -9.99 -19.23
C VAL A 193 -3.41 -10.80 -18.25
N ASN A 194 -4.58 -10.30 -17.90
CA ASN A 194 -5.54 -10.96 -17.02
C ASN A 194 -6.99 -10.62 -17.47
N PRO A 195 -7.46 -11.22 -18.60
CA PRO A 195 -8.77 -10.92 -19.16
C PRO A 195 -9.94 -11.35 -18.26
N SER A 196 -9.71 -12.28 -17.34
CA SER A 196 -10.72 -12.79 -16.42
C SER A 196 -10.93 -11.91 -15.18
N ALA A 197 -9.99 -11.04 -14.85
CA ALA A 197 -10.11 -10.20 -13.68
C ALA A 197 -11.30 -9.24 -13.77
N ALA A 198 -12.04 -9.10 -12.68
CA ALA A 198 -13.01 -8.02 -12.53
C ALA A 198 -12.28 -6.68 -12.46
N ILE A 199 -12.73 -5.67 -13.21
CA ILE A 199 -12.16 -4.32 -13.14
C ILE A 199 -13.10 -3.44 -12.30
N ILE A 200 -12.53 -2.83 -11.26
CA ILE A 200 -13.20 -1.89 -10.38
C ILE A 200 -12.54 -0.52 -10.55
N GLU A 201 -13.31 0.47 -10.92
CA GLU A 201 -12.85 1.85 -10.99
C GLU A 201 -13.15 2.56 -9.68
N ALA A 202 -12.13 3.13 -9.04
CA ALA A 202 -12.23 3.72 -7.72
C ALA A 202 -11.71 5.17 -7.72
N ALA A 203 -12.50 6.07 -7.18
CA ALA A 203 -12.06 7.41 -6.84
C ALA A 203 -11.24 7.41 -5.55
N SER A 204 -10.27 8.32 -5.49
CA SER A 204 -9.47 8.58 -4.28
C SER A 204 -9.50 10.07 -3.96
N PRO A 205 -10.66 10.60 -3.54
CA PRO A 205 -10.80 12.03 -3.31
C PRO A 205 -9.89 12.50 -2.17
N VAL A 206 -9.18 13.59 -2.40
CA VAL A 206 -8.40 14.24 -1.37
C VAL A 206 -9.30 15.18 -0.60
N THR A 207 -9.39 14.97 0.71
CA THR A 207 -10.13 15.81 1.65
C THR A 207 -9.18 16.54 2.58
N VAL A 208 -9.54 17.75 2.98
CA VAL A 208 -8.77 18.59 3.90
C VAL A 208 -9.69 18.99 5.05
N GLU A 209 -9.20 18.90 6.27
CA GLU A 209 -9.97 19.19 7.48
C GLU A 209 -10.37 20.69 7.54
N HIS A 210 -9.46 21.58 7.15
CA HIS A 210 -9.64 23.03 7.16
C HIS A 210 -9.37 23.65 5.79
N PRO A 211 -10.24 23.45 4.77
CA PRO A 211 -10.01 23.92 3.41
C PRO A 211 -9.97 25.45 3.29
N GLU A 212 -10.63 26.17 4.19
CA GLU A 212 -10.64 27.63 4.27
C GLU A 212 -9.26 28.22 4.58
N MET A 213 -8.38 27.45 5.21
CA MET A 213 -7.01 27.87 5.52
C MET A 213 -6.09 27.89 4.29
N ILE A 214 -6.50 27.28 3.18
CA ILE A 214 -5.69 27.14 1.96
C ILE A 214 -6.02 28.21 0.93
N ARG A 215 -7.30 28.51 0.75
CA ARG A 215 -7.77 29.40 -0.31
C ARG A 215 -7.12 30.77 -0.28
N GLY A 216 -6.47 31.17 -1.38
CA GLY A 216 -5.83 32.47 -1.54
C GLY A 216 -4.56 32.67 -0.71
N LYS A 217 -4.02 31.59 -0.09
CA LYS A 217 -2.80 31.65 0.72
C LYS A 217 -1.57 31.16 -0.04
N ARG A 218 -0.41 31.57 0.44
CA ARG A 218 0.86 30.91 0.11
C ARG A 218 0.97 29.65 0.95
N VAL A 219 1.13 28.50 0.32
CA VAL A 219 1.07 27.19 0.98
C VAL A 219 2.40 26.47 0.81
N LEU A 220 3.02 26.10 1.90
CA LEU A 220 4.10 25.12 1.95
C LEU A 220 3.47 23.73 2.12
N VAL A 221 3.71 22.85 1.15
CA VAL A 221 3.16 21.48 1.19
C VAL A 221 4.18 20.52 1.77
N VAL A 222 3.74 19.68 2.69
CA VAL A 222 4.49 18.53 3.20
C VAL A 222 3.84 17.26 2.67
N GLU A 223 4.62 16.44 1.99
CA GLU A 223 4.14 15.23 1.33
C GLU A 223 4.69 13.96 1.98
N ASP A 224 4.04 12.83 1.69
CA ASP A 224 4.56 11.50 2.02
C ASP A 224 5.83 11.20 1.20
N GLY A 225 6.95 11.02 1.91
CA GLY A 225 8.26 10.79 1.32
C GLY A 225 8.34 9.57 0.40
N PRO A 226 7.89 8.36 0.81
CA PRO A 226 7.94 7.16 -0.02
C PRO A 226 7.23 7.29 -1.37
N THR A 227 6.11 7.98 -1.43
CA THR A 227 5.38 8.23 -2.69
C THR A 227 6.21 9.04 -3.68
N LEU A 228 6.92 10.05 -3.21
CA LEU A 228 7.74 10.92 -4.04
C LEU A 228 9.08 10.28 -4.43
N THR A 229 9.73 9.61 -3.49
CA THR A 229 11.07 9.06 -3.68
C THR A 229 11.02 7.71 -4.40
N HIS A 230 10.47 6.68 -3.77
CA HIS A 230 10.38 5.32 -4.32
C HIS A 230 9.23 5.15 -5.31
N GLY A 231 8.16 5.93 -5.15
CA GLY A 231 7.01 5.94 -6.04
C GLY A 231 7.23 6.73 -7.34
N GLU A 232 8.31 7.50 -7.44
CA GLU A 232 8.67 8.32 -8.61
C GLU A 232 7.58 9.37 -8.98
N MET A 233 6.77 9.78 -8.01
CA MET A 233 5.77 10.84 -8.21
C MET A 233 6.42 12.23 -8.05
N LYS A 234 6.05 13.18 -8.89
CA LYS A 234 6.54 14.57 -8.78
C LYS A 234 5.94 15.29 -7.59
N TYR A 235 4.70 14.96 -7.26
CA TYR A 235 3.92 15.55 -6.16
C TYR A 235 2.92 14.52 -5.64
N GLY A 236 2.38 14.77 -4.47
CA GLY A 236 1.41 13.90 -3.82
C GLY A 236 0.06 14.57 -3.56
N ALA A 237 -0.67 14.06 -2.58
CA ALA A 237 -2.03 14.50 -2.26
C ALA A 237 -2.09 15.94 -1.75
N GLY A 238 -1.07 16.41 -1.05
CA GLY A 238 -1.02 17.76 -0.51
C GLY A 238 -0.99 18.82 -1.58
N VAL A 239 -0.17 18.65 -2.63
CA VAL A 239 -0.13 19.55 -3.78
C VAL A 239 -1.47 19.55 -4.53
N VAL A 240 -2.05 18.38 -4.75
CA VAL A 240 -3.38 18.24 -5.39
C VAL A 240 -4.44 18.99 -4.57
N ALA A 241 -4.44 18.85 -3.25
CA ALA A 241 -5.36 19.56 -2.37
C ALA A 241 -5.18 21.08 -2.45
N ALA A 242 -3.93 21.55 -2.33
CA ALA A 242 -3.63 22.96 -2.36
C ALA A 242 -4.07 23.63 -3.68
N GLN A 243 -3.83 22.96 -4.81
CA GLN A 243 -4.27 23.44 -6.13
C GLN A 243 -5.80 23.46 -6.26
N LYS A 244 -6.47 22.33 -5.92
CA LYS A 244 -7.94 22.23 -6.00
C LYS A 244 -8.66 23.25 -5.10
N LEU A 245 -8.08 23.55 -3.95
CA LEU A 245 -8.67 24.49 -2.98
C LEU A 245 -8.28 25.95 -3.24
N GLY A 246 -7.56 26.24 -4.32
CA GLY A 246 -7.26 27.60 -4.74
C GLY A 246 -6.19 28.28 -3.90
N ALA A 247 -5.11 27.58 -3.58
CA ALA A 247 -3.90 28.21 -3.06
C ALA A 247 -3.41 29.30 -4.03
N LYS A 248 -3.01 30.46 -3.50
CA LYS A 248 -2.46 31.56 -4.32
C LYS A 248 -1.09 31.20 -4.91
N GLU A 249 -0.30 30.47 -4.14
CA GLU A 249 1.08 30.11 -4.48
C GLU A 249 1.46 28.83 -3.72
N LEU A 250 2.15 27.92 -4.41
CA LEU A 250 2.88 26.82 -3.76
C LEU A 250 4.30 27.27 -3.51
N VAL A 251 4.72 27.26 -2.25
CA VAL A 251 6.06 27.70 -1.85
C VAL A 251 7.08 26.61 -2.18
N ASP A 252 8.12 26.95 -2.94
CA ASP A 252 9.25 26.03 -3.14
C ASP A 252 9.98 25.80 -1.80
N PRO A 253 10.02 24.56 -1.30
CA PRO A 253 10.66 24.25 -0.03
C PRO A 253 12.19 24.29 -0.08
N ARG A 254 12.81 24.13 -1.26
CA ARG A 254 14.26 23.93 -1.43
C ARG A 254 15.11 24.99 -0.72
N PRO A 255 14.79 26.29 -0.77
CA PRO A 255 15.57 27.30 -0.05
C PRO A 255 15.54 27.17 1.48
N TYR A 256 14.59 26.43 2.02
CA TYR A 256 14.33 26.30 3.46
C TYR A 256 14.65 24.91 4.02
N THR A 257 15.09 23.99 3.16
CA THR A 257 15.38 22.62 3.59
C THR A 257 16.70 22.54 4.35
N VAL A 258 16.76 21.58 5.28
CA VAL A 258 17.94 21.32 6.10
C VAL A 258 18.20 19.81 6.25
N LYS A 259 19.44 19.43 6.50
CA LYS A 259 19.85 18.05 6.85
C LYS A 259 19.38 17.03 5.79
N SER A 260 18.66 15.99 6.26
CA SER A 260 18.20 14.88 5.42
C SER A 260 17.23 15.31 4.32
N ILE A 261 16.44 16.34 4.54
CA ILE A 261 15.49 16.84 3.54
C ILE A 261 16.25 17.47 2.35
N SER A 262 17.30 18.25 2.61
CA SER A 262 18.16 18.79 1.56
C SER A 262 18.80 17.68 0.73
N ALA A 263 19.38 16.67 1.40
CA ALA A 263 19.97 15.52 0.74
C ALA A 263 18.94 14.72 -0.08
N THR A 264 17.67 14.68 0.35
CA THR A 264 16.60 14.03 -0.39
C THR A 264 16.32 14.76 -1.71
N PHE A 265 16.22 16.09 -1.70
CA PHE A 265 16.01 16.87 -2.93
C PHE A 265 17.20 16.76 -3.90
N GLU A 266 18.42 16.69 -3.39
CA GLU A 266 19.61 16.45 -4.23
C GLU A 266 19.56 15.07 -4.90
N LYS A 267 19.17 14.04 -4.13
CA LYS A 267 19.09 12.66 -4.62
C LYS A 267 17.93 12.42 -5.58
N TYR A 268 16.82 13.14 -5.41
CA TYR A 268 15.59 12.99 -6.18
C TYR A 268 15.16 14.33 -6.83
N PRO A 269 15.87 14.78 -7.87
CA PRO A 269 15.65 16.10 -8.47
C PRO A 269 14.29 16.23 -9.20
N ASN A 270 13.61 15.11 -9.46
CA ASN A 270 12.29 15.07 -10.07
C ASN A 270 11.15 15.45 -9.12
N ILE A 271 11.41 15.54 -7.81
CA ILE A 271 10.40 16.00 -6.86
C ILE A 271 10.06 17.45 -7.15
N GLY A 272 8.79 17.68 -7.51
CA GLY A 272 8.24 19.00 -7.84
C GLY A 272 7.72 19.74 -6.60
N VAL A 273 7.23 20.95 -6.86
CA VAL A 273 6.55 21.82 -5.90
C VAL A 273 5.12 22.02 -6.35
#